data_e19507d3257947a6336c42badf3713b8
#
_entry.id   e19507d3257947a6336c42badf3713b8
#
_cell.length_a   1.000
_cell.length_b   1.000
_cell.length_c   1.000
_cell.angle_alpha   90.00
_cell.angle_beta   90.00
_cell.angle_gamma   90.00
#
_symmetry.space_group_name_H-M   'P 1'
#
loop_
_entity.id
_entity.type
_entity.pdbx_description
1 polymer ?
#
loop_
_entity_poly.entity_id
_entity_poly.type
_entity_poly.pdbx_seq_one_letter_code
_entity_poly.pdbx_strand_id
1 'polypeptide(L)'
;MPMLRVLVLESAGPVEVGGLLLTPARSGLSVAGKPVGALWRAQGDGPHEVGPLRVRGEVEVRRTPDGLRVVNLVGLEDYVTATLGRELYPDWHAETQKAQAVLARTFALYRRSAGNAGFDLRSGDSDQVYGGVAGETPAARDATRETSGEVLLYEGQPILAAYHSSSGGRTASAAEVWGRPVPYLESRRVEGEEDSPDTYWRVRFTGTTLGRALDPLGLHLGRVTEVRVGARTASGRVQSVELLGTAGRGELDGRALREALGHNVVRSTLFEVRESDDGFVFVGSGHGHGVGMSQWGAEAMAREGADYRQILAAFFPGTSLARAAER
;
A
#
# COMPACT_ATOMS: atom_id res chain seq x y z
N MET A 1 -12.54 -15.98 15.02
CA MET A 1 -11.52 -15.23 14.23
C MET A 1 -11.76 -13.73 14.35
N PRO A 2 -10.73 -12.89 14.43
CA PRO A 2 -10.92 -11.46 14.58
C PRO A 2 -11.62 -10.85 13.35
N MET A 3 -12.53 -9.90 13.61
CA MET A 3 -13.16 -9.07 12.60
C MET A 3 -12.34 -7.82 12.37
N LEU A 4 -12.26 -7.38 11.12
CA LEU A 4 -11.62 -6.13 10.69
C LEU A 4 -12.67 -5.13 10.22
N ARG A 5 -12.39 -3.86 10.47
CA ARG A 5 -13.16 -2.71 9.96
C ARG A 5 -12.37 -2.07 8.82
N VAL A 6 -12.78 -2.34 7.59
CA VAL A 6 -12.12 -1.81 6.39
C VAL A 6 -12.88 -0.61 5.87
N LEU A 7 -12.24 0.56 5.86
CA LEU A 7 -12.79 1.75 5.24
C LEU A 7 -12.75 1.59 3.72
N VAL A 8 -13.92 1.45 3.09
CA VAL A 8 -14.03 1.22 1.63
C VAL A 8 -14.38 2.47 0.85
N LEU A 9 -15.07 3.44 1.49
CA LEU A 9 -15.46 4.69 0.82
C LEU A 9 -15.69 5.81 1.83
N GLU A 10 -15.24 7.02 1.50
CA GLU A 10 -15.69 8.28 2.12
C GLU A 10 -16.26 9.18 1.01
N SER A 11 -17.41 9.80 1.26
CA SER A 11 -18.10 10.65 0.29
C SER A 11 -18.81 11.82 0.95
N ALA A 12 -18.62 13.02 0.45
CA ALA A 12 -19.40 14.19 0.86
C ALA A 12 -20.87 14.12 0.38
N GLY A 13 -21.13 13.34 -0.68
CA GLY A 13 -22.44 13.14 -1.30
C GLY A 13 -23.07 11.79 -0.99
N PRO A 14 -24.13 11.42 -1.74
CA PRO A 14 -24.77 10.12 -1.64
C PRO A 14 -23.81 8.96 -1.97
N VAL A 15 -24.09 7.79 -1.37
CA VAL A 15 -23.43 6.52 -1.66
C VAL A 15 -24.46 5.45 -1.96
N GLU A 16 -24.10 4.51 -2.82
CA GLU A 16 -24.95 3.35 -3.11
C GLU A 16 -24.36 2.10 -2.45
N VAL A 17 -25.18 1.36 -1.72
CA VAL A 17 -24.82 0.08 -1.10
C VAL A 17 -25.95 -0.92 -1.35
N GLY A 18 -25.64 -2.03 -2.04
CA GLY A 18 -26.60 -3.09 -2.33
C GLY A 18 -27.85 -2.59 -3.08
N GLY A 19 -27.69 -1.66 -4.00
CA GLY A 19 -28.80 -1.06 -4.77
C GLY A 19 -29.61 -0.02 -4.00
N LEU A 20 -29.25 0.30 -2.75
CA LEU A 20 -29.90 1.34 -1.95
C LEU A 20 -29.08 2.63 -1.96
N LEU A 21 -29.74 3.75 -2.27
CA LEU A 21 -29.13 5.09 -2.22
C LEU A 21 -29.21 5.63 -0.79
N LEU A 22 -28.04 5.89 -0.19
CA LEU A 22 -27.88 6.52 1.11
C LEU A 22 -27.41 7.97 0.92
N THR A 23 -28.07 8.89 1.56
CA THR A 23 -27.82 10.34 1.40
C THR A 23 -27.51 10.97 2.76
N PRO A 24 -26.47 11.81 2.89
CA PRO A 24 -26.20 12.54 4.12
C PRO A 24 -27.33 13.54 4.41
N ALA A 25 -27.78 13.58 5.66
CA ALA A 25 -28.81 14.50 6.14
C ALA A 25 -28.29 15.33 7.32
N ARG A 26 -29.01 16.38 7.74
CA ARG A 26 -28.58 17.27 8.83
C ARG A 26 -28.36 16.53 10.16
N SER A 27 -29.26 15.59 10.51
CA SER A 27 -29.24 14.85 11.79
C SER A 27 -28.93 13.36 11.61
N GLY A 28 -28.28 12.96 10.50
CA GLY A 28 -28.01 11.54 10.24
C GLY A 28 -27.87 11.25 8.76
N LEU A 29 -28.46 10.15 8.33
CA LEU A 29 -28.54 9.76 6.92
C LEU A 29 -29.95 9.30 6.57
N SER A 30 -30.27 9.29 5.28
CA SER A 30 -31.53 8.72 4.77
C SER A 30 -31.24 7.59 3.78
N VAL A 31 -32.11 6.59 3.75
CA VAL A 31 -32.09 5.46 2.79
C VAL A 31 -33.35 5.54 1.95
N ALA A 32 -33.20 5.62 0.64
CA ALA A 32 -34.32 5.81 -0.30
C ALA A 32 -35.28 6.93 0.17
N GLY A 33 -34.72 8.04 0.66
CA GLY A 33 -35.46 9.21 1.15
C GLY A 33 -36.02 9.09 2.58
N LYS A 34 -35.91 7.96 3.26
CA LYS A 34 -36.39 7.76 4.63
C LYS A 34 -35.25 7.97 5.65
N PRO A 35 -35.42 8.82 6.69
CA PRO A 35 -34.40 8.99 7.74
C PRO A 35 -34.19 7.70 8.53
N VAL A 36 -32.88 7.36 8.80
CA VAL A 36 -32.50 6.14 9.54
C VAL A 36 -31.50 6.39 10.68
N GLY A 37 -31.26 7.65 11.04
CA GLY A 37 -30.31 8.02 12.10
C GLY A 37 -28.89 8.20 11.59
N ALA A 38 -27.89 8.10 12.49
CA ALA A 38 -26.48 8.36 12.17
C ALA A 38 -25.72 7.13 11.67
N LEU A 39 -26.30 5.95 11.79
CA LEU A 39 -25.73 4.67 11.39
C LEU A 39 -26.78 3.84 10.67
N TRP A 40 -26.38 3.24 9.56
CA TRP A 40 -27.14 2.22 8.84
C TRP A 40 -26.26 1.01 8.58
N ARG A 41 -26.85 -0.18 8.54
CA ARG A 41 -26.19 -1.43 8.20
C ARG A 41 -26.92 -2.13 7.07
N ALA A 42 -26.15 -2.67 6.12
CA ALA A 42 -26.70 -3.55 5.09
C ALA A 42 -27.26 -4.81 5.76
N GLN A 43 -28.43 -5.25 5.28
CA GLN A 43 -29.03 -6.50 5.75
C GLN A 43 -28.56 -7.70 4.92
N GLY A 44 -28.43 -8.87 5.56
CA GLY A 44 -28.00 -10.13 4.94
C GLY A 44 -26.49 -10.33 5.01
N ASP A 45 -26.07 -11.55 4.70
CA ASP A 45 -24.68 -11.99 4.84
C ASP A 45 -23.78 -11.61 3.65
N GLY A 46 -24.28 -10.77 2.74
CA GLY A 46 -23.57 -10.36 1.54
C GLY A 46 -23.49 -11.43 0.43
N PRO A 47 -22.62 -11.24 -0.58
CA PRO A 47 -21.78 -10.07 -0.75
C PRO A 47 -22.56 -8.81 -1.15
N HIS A 48 -22.13 -7.68 -0.59
CA HIS A 48 -22.74 -6.36 -0.83
C HIS A 48 -21.94 -5.58 -1.88
N GLU A 49 -22.64 -4.88 -2.76
CA GLU A 49 -22.03 -3.93 -3.69
C GLU A 49 -21.83 -2.58 -3.00
N VAL A 50 -20.60 -2.03 -3.08
CA VAL A 50 -20.20 -0.73 -2.52
C VAL A 50 -19.34 -0.01 -3.54
N GLY A 51 -19.92 0.90 -4.31
CA GLY A 51 -19.23 1.52 -5.45
C GLY A 51 -18.71 0.44 -6.42
N PRO A 52 -17.41 0.43 -6.74
CA PRO A 52 -16.83 -0.58 -7.64
C PRO A 52 -16.52 -1.93 -6.93
N LEU A 53 -16.66 -2.01 -5.63
CA LEU A 53 -16.34 -3.19 -4.84
C LEU A 53 -17.57 -4.03 -4.55
N ARG A 54 -17.37 -5.35 -4.53
CA ARG A 54 -18.32 -6.34 -4.02
C ARG A 54 -17.67 -7.01 -2.82
N VAL A 55 -18.24 -6.85 -1.62
CA VAL A 55 -17.58 -7.21 -0.35
C VAL A 55 -18.38 -8.24 0.44
N ARG A 56 -17.69 -9.16 1.11
CA ARG A 56 -18.28 -10.12 2.07
C ARG A 56 -18.45 -9.48 3.44
N GLY A 57 -19.22 -10.13 4.30
CA GLY A 57 -19.47 -9.66 5.67
C GLY A 57 -20.46 -8.50 5.71
N GLU A 58 -20.44 -7.74 6.78
CA GLU A 58 -21.36 -6.64 7.01
C GLU A 58 -20.84 -5.33 6.40
N VAL A 59 -21.75 -4.43 6.03
CA VAL A 59 -21.43 -3.06 5.61
C VAL A 59 -22.14 -2.07 6.51
N GLU A 60 -21.36 -1.19 7.14
CA GLU A 60 -21.86 -0.06 7.91
C GLU A 60 -21.69 1.25 7.12
N VAL A 61 -22.70 2.10 7.13
CA VAL A 61 -22.63 3.47 6.64
C VAL A 61 -22.90 4.43 7.79
N ARG A 62 -21.94 5.30 8.08
CA ARG A 62 -22.01 6.28 9.17
C ARG A 62 -22.03 7.71 8.62
N ARG A 63 -22.83 8.55 9.26
CA ARG A 63 -22.76 10.00 9.06
C ARG A 63 -21.53 10.55 9.79
N THR A 64 -20.72 11.32 9.08
CA THR A 64 -19.57 12.07 9.62
C THR A 64 -19.76 13.56 9.36
N PRO A 65 -19.00 14.47 9.99
CA PRO A 65 -19.09 15.91 9.69
C PRO A 65 -18.94 16.21 8.18
N ASP A 66 -18.08 15.46 7.49
CA ASP A 66 -17.71 15.71 6.08
C ASP A 66 -18.57 14.92 5.08
N GLY A 67 -19.52 14.08 5.55
CA GLY A 67 -20.34 13.28 4.63
C GLY A 67 -20.68 11.90 5.17
N LEU A 68 -20.52 10.87 4.36
CA LEU A 68 -20.75 9.46 4.70
C LEU A 68 -19.44 8.69 4.68
N ARG A 69 -19.31 7.79 5.64
CA ARG A 69 -18.23 6.80 5.72
C ARG A 69 -18.80 5.41 5.58
N VAL A 70 -18.29 4.63 4.65
CA VAL A 70 -18.67 3.22 4.43
C VAL A 70 -17.55 2.32 4.92
N VAL A 71 -17.87 1.45 5.86
CA VAL A 71 -16.94 0.51 6.49
C VAL A 71 -17.45 -0.92 6.26
N ASN A 72 -16.60 -1.76 5.74
CA ASN A 72 -16.88 -3.19 5.63
C ASN A 72 -16.32 -3.91 6.88
N LEU A 73 -17.18 -4.66 7.55
CA LEU A 73 -16.81 -5.53 8.65
C LEU A 73 -16.62 -6.94 8.08
N VAL A 74 -15.39 -7.42 8.04
CA VAL A 74 -15.03 -8.67 7.36
C VAL A 74 -14.13 -9.53 8.25
N GLY A 75 -14.26 -10.85 8.15
CA GLY A 75 -13.35 -11.78 8.83
C GLY A 75 -11.91 -11.62 8.34
N LEU A 76 -10.93 -11.82 9.23
CA LEU A 76 -9.51 -11.65 8.91
C LEU A 76 -9.07 -12.49 7.71
N GLU A 77 -9.48 -13.76 7.62
CA GLU A 77 -9.06 -14.64 6.51
C GLU A 77 -9.75 -14.24 5.19
N ASP A 78 -11.00 -13.81 5.21
CA ASP A 78 -11.67 -13.26 4.03
C ASP A 78 -10.98 -11.97 3.54
N TYR A 79 -10.57 -11.10 4.48
CA TYR A 79 -9.79 -9.92 4.17
C TYR A 79 -8.45 -10.27 3.51
N VAL A 80 -7.70 -11.22 4.08
CA VAL A 80 -6.40 -11.67 3.52
C VAL A 80 -6.59 -12.22 2.12
N THR A 81 -7.59 -13.09 1.91
CA THR A 81 -7.89 -13.66 0.59
C THR A 81 -8.23 -12.58 -0.43
N ALA A 82 -9.09 -11.61 -0.05
CA ALA A 82 -9.52 -10.53 -0.91
C ALA A 82 -8.40 -9.52 -1.25
N THR A 83 -7.38 -9.44 -0.40
CA THR A 83 -6.19 -8.60 -0.59
C THR A 83 -5.17 -9.29 -1.50
N LEU A 84 -4.88 -10.58 -1.27
CA LEU A 84 -3.85 -11.31 -1.98
C LEU A 84 -3.99 -11.24 -3.51
N GLY A 85 -5.17 -11.48 -4.04
CA GLY A 85 -5.39 -11.50 -5.48
C GLY A 85 -5.40 -10.11 -6.14
N ARG A 86 -5.13 -9.05 -5.36
CA ARG A 86 -4.91 -7.68 -5.86
C ARG A 86 -3.46 -7.23 -5.68
N GLU A 87 -2.72 -7.90 -4.81
CA GLU A 87 -1.31 -7.61 -4.52
C GLU A 87 -0.35 -8.43 -5.36
N LEU A 88 -0.74 -9.67 -5.75
CA LEU A 88 0.12 -10.59 -6.49
C LEU A 88 -0.54 -11.06 -7.79
N TYR A 89 0.29 -11.48 -8.74
CA TYR A 89 -0.18 -12.18 -9.92
C TYR A 89 -0.65 -13.60 -9.55
N PRO A 90 -1.79 -14.07 -10.09
CA PRO A 90 -2.38 -15.36 -9.70
C PRO A 90 -1.52 -16.58 -10.06
N ASP A 91 -0.63 -16.45 -11.04
CA ASP A 91 0.27 -17.49 -11.54
C ASP A 91 1.66 -17.50 -10.86
N TRP A 92 1.86 -16.65 -9.87
CA TRP A 92 3.09 -16.67 -9.07
C TRP A 92 3.16 -17.90 -8.18
N HIS A 93 4.41 -18.27 -7.80
CA HIS A 93 4.69 -19.46 -7.04
C HIS A 93 3.88 -19.53 -5.73
N ALA A 94 3.42 -20.73 -5.36
CA ALA A 94 2.58 -20.92 -4.17
C ALA A 94 3.26 -20.43 -2.88
N GLU A 95 4.58 -20.56 -2.77
CA GLU A 95 5.33 -20.09 -1.59
C GLU A 95 5.37 -18.57 -1.49
N THR A 96 5.40 -17.85 -2.62
CA THR A 96 5.25 -16.39 -2.65
C THR A 96 3.86 -15.96 -2.18
N GLN A 97 2.83 -16.65 -2.66
CA GLN A 97 1.44 -16.41 -2.25
C GLN A 97 1.27 -16.63 -0.73
N LYS A 98 1.87 -17.69 -0.18
CA LYS A 98 1.86 -17.98 1.26
C LYS A 98 2.60 -16.92 2.08
N ALA A 99 3.79 -16.51 1.64
CA ALA A 99 4.55 -15.43 2.30
C ALA A 99 3.72 -14.15 2.36
N GLN A 100 3.11 -13.75 1.25
CA GLN A 100 2.25 -12.57 1.19
C GLN A 100 0.99 -12.70 2.07
N ALA A 101 0.39 -13.91 2.15
CA ALA A 101 -0.77 -14.16 3.03
C ALA A 101 -0.42 -13.92 4.50
N VAL A 102 0.74 -14.41 4.94
CA VAL A 102 1.25 -14.16 6.30
C VAL A 102 1.49 -12.67 6.52
N LEU A 103 2.09 -11.97 5.56
CA LEU A 103 2.34 -10.53 5.69
C LEU A 103 1.06 -9.71 5.72
N ALA A 104 0.11 -10.01 4.84
CA ALA A 104 -1.17 -9.30 4.80
C ALA A 104 -1.94 -9.45 6.11
N ARG A 105 -1.97 -10.67 6.67
CA ARG A 105 -2.57 -10.96 7.98
C ARG A 105 -1.87 -10.23 9.12
N THR A 106 -0.54 -10.26 9.13
CA THR A 106 0.29 -9.60 10.16
C THR A 106 0.08 -8.08 10.12
N PHE A 107 0.12 -7.47 8.95
CA PHE A 107 -0.11 -6.04 8.77
C PHE A 107 -1.51 -5.63 9.23
N ALA A 108 -2.54 -6.40 8.87
CA ALA A 108 -3.91 -6.12 9.30
C ALA A 108 -4.05 -6.13 10.82
N LEU A 109 -3.45 -7.12 11.50
CA LEU A 109 -3.47 -7.17 12.97
C LEU A 109 -2.63 -6.06 13.61
N TYR A 110 -1.48 -5.71 13.03
CA TYR A 110 -0.68 -4.56 13.44
C TYR A 110 -1.49 -3.27 13.38
N ARG A 111 -2.18 -3.01 12.27
CA ARG A 111 -3.01 -1.82 12.07
C ARG A 111 -4.19 -1.78 13.06
N ARG A 112 -4.85 -2.92 13.25
CA ARG A 112 -5.95 -3.06 14.22
C ARG A 112 -5.50 -2.75 15.65
N SER A 113 -4.30 -3.20 16.05
CA SER A 113 -3.75 -2.94 17.38
C SER A 113 -3.37 -1.48 17.63
N ALA A 114 -3.00 -0.76 16.56
CA ALA A 114 -2.69 0.67 16.64
C ALA A 114 -3.92 1.55 16.94
N GLY A 115 -5.12 1.02 16.73
CA GLY A 115 -6.40 1.64 17.02
C GLY A 115 -6.68 2.88 16.16
N ASN A 116 -7.76 2.88 15.41
CA ASN A 116 -8.21 4.05 14.67
C ASN A 116 -9.69 4.32 14.97
N ALA A 117 -10.07 5.59 15.06
CA ALA A 117 -11.46 5.96 15.33
C ALA A 117 -12.36 5.59 14.14
N GLY A 118 -13.03 4.42 14.26
CA GLY A 118 -14.08 4.01 13.33
C GLY A 118 -13.71 2.99 12.26
N PHE A 119 -12.42 2.72 12.00
CA PHE A 119 -11.94 1.65 11.10
C PHE A 119 -10.52 1.22 11.48
N ASP A 120 -10.07 0.08 10.96
CA ASP A 120 -8.73 -0.48 11.21
C ASP A 120 -7.79 -0.24 10.03
N LEU A 121 -8.30 -0.39 8.79
CA LEU A 121 -7.56 -0.26 7.54
C LEU A 121 -8.35 0.53 6.50
N ARG A 122 -7.62 1.09 5.52
CA ARG A 122 -8.18 1.63 4.27
C ARG A 122 -8.07 0.60 3.15
N SER A 123 -9.01 0.61 2.22
CA SER A 123 -9.08 -0.33 1.09
C SER A 123 -8.19 0.05 -0.11
N GLY A 124 -7.15 0.85 0.08
CA GLY A 124 -6.29 1.35 -1.01
C GLY A 124 -4.81 1.33 -0.67
N ASP A 125 -4.00 1.90 -1.55
CA ASP A 125 -2.53 1.90 -1.51
C ASP A 125 -1.92 2.49 -0.23
N SER A 126 -2.70 3.22 0.56
CA SER A 126 -2.23 3.74 1.86
C SER A 126 -2.08 2.66 2.94
N ASP A 127 -2.76 1.54 2.80
CA ASP A 127 -2.63 0.36 3.65
C ASP A 127 -2.40 -0.89 2.77
N GLN A 128 -3.45 -1.53 2.27
CA GLN A 128 -3.38 -2.69 1.37
C GLN A 128 -4.52 -2.63 0.35
N VAL A 129 -4.27 -3.10 -0.87
CA VAL A 129 -5.27 -3.08 -1.94
C VAL A 129 -6.33 -4.16 -1.69
N TYR A 130 -7.40 -3.79 -1.01
CA TYR A 130 -8.53 -4.66 -0.73
C TYR A 130 -9.47 -4.76 -1.92
N GLY A 131 -9.51 -5.91 -2.56
CA GLY A 131 -10.29 -6.15 -3.79
C GLY A 131 -11.70 -6.68 -3.59
N GLY A 132 -12.11 -6.95 -2.34
CA GLY A 132 -13.36 -7.67 -2.08
C GLY A 132 -13.40 -9.03 -2.81
N VAL A 133 -14.58 -9.44 -3.25
CA VAL A 133 -14.78 -10.73 -3.94
C VAL A 133 -13.92 -10.87 -5.20
N ALA A 134 -13.63 -9.77 -5.89
CA ALA A 134 -12.79 -9.80 -7.10
C ALA A 134 -11.30 -10.11 -6.81
N GLY A 135 -10.85 -9.97 -5.57
CA GLY A 135 -9.52 -10.38 -5.13
C GLY A 135 -9.42 -11.85 -4.70
N GLU A 136 -10.53 -12.58 -4.60
CA GLU A 136 -10.57 -13.97 -4.13
C GLU A 136 -10.21 -14.97 -5.24
N THR A 137 -8.98 -14.96 -5.73
CA THR A 137 -8.50 -15.95 -6.70
C THR A 137 -8.35 -17.34 -6.06
N PRO A 138 -8.33 -18.44 -6.84
CA PRO A 138 -8.03 -19.77 -6.30
C PRO A 138 -6.69 -19.82 -5.55
N ALA A 139 -5.62 -19.26 -6.11
CA ALA A 139 -4.30 -19.20 -5.48
C ALA A 139 -4.34 -18.45 -4.14
N ALA A 140 -5.06 -17.30 -4.07
CA ALA A 140 -5.24 -16.54 -2.84
C ALA A 140 -5.97 -17.35 -1.76
N ARG A 141 -7.03 -18.09 -2.13
CA ARG A 141 -7.77 -18.95 -1.19
C ARG A 141 -6.89 -20.09 -0.65
N ASP A 142 -6.13 -20.74 -1.52
CA ASP A 142 -5.25 -21.84 -1.13
C ASP A 142 -4.15 -21.35 -0.21
N ALA A 143 -3.45 -20.27 -0.56
CA ALA A 143 -2.39 -19.69 0.27
C ALA A 143 -2.92 -19.22 1.64
N THR A 144 -4.09 -18.56 1.67
CA THR A 144 -4.72 -18.13 2.92
C THR A 144 -5.08 -19.33 3.82
N ARG A 145 -5.67 -20.38 3.24
CA ARG A 145 -6.05 -21.60 3.96
C ARG A 145 -4.83 -22.32 4.53
N GLU A 146 -3.77 -22.49 3.74
CA GLU A 146 -2.56 -23.22 4.13
C GLU A 146 -1.74 -22.49 5.20
N THR A 147 -1.84 -21.16 5.28
CA THR A 147 -1.19 -20.32 6.29
C THR A 147 -2.16 -19.77 7.33
N SER A 148 -3.34 -20.37 7.47
CA SER A 148 -4.40 -19.85 8.34
C SER A 148 -3.92 -19.53 9.76
N GLY A 149 -4.17 -18.31 10.21
CA GLY A 149 -3.76 -17.80 11.53
C GLY A 149 -2.27 -17.50 11.68
N GLU A 150 -1.39 -17.82 10.73
CA GLU A 150 0.04 -17.55 10.84
C GLU A 150 0.37 -16.06 10.67
N VAL A 151 1.20 -15.53 11.56
CA VAL A 151 1.63 -14.12 11.60
C VAL A 151 3.09 -14.02 12.01
N LEU A 152 3.75 -12.93 11.63
CA LEU A 152 5.09 -12.58 12.11
C LEU A 152 4.99 -11.73 13.37
N LEU A 153 5.76 -12.14 14.39
CA LEU A 153 5.86 -11.45 15.66
C LEU A 153 7.30 -10.98 15.92
N TYR A 154 7.42 -9.81 16.52
CA TYR A 154 8.64 -9.32 17.14
C TYR A 154 8.30 -8.94 18.59
N GLU A 155 9.05 -9.48 19.58
CA GLU A 155 8.76 -9.29 21.00
C GLU A 155 7.29 -9.61 21.38
N GLY A 156 6.73 -10.65 20.74
CA GLY A 156 5.37 -11.13 21.00
C GLY A 156 4.24 -10.27 20.41
N GLN A 157 4.55 -9.24 19.61
CA GLN A 157 3.57 -8.38 18.96
C GLN A 157 3.63 -8.53 17.42
N PRO A 158 2.49 -8.42 16.71
CA PRO A 158 2.50 -8.37 15.26
C PRO A 158 3.39 -7.25 14.73
N ILE A 159 4.23 -7.55 13.74
CA ILE A 159 5.16 -6.58 13.16
C ILE A 159 4.47 -5.62 12.17
N LEU A 160 5.12 -4.47 11.89
CA LEU A 160 4.85 -3.69 10.69
C LEU A 160 5.35 -4.47 9.48
N ALA A 161 4.53 -5.37 8.95
CA ALA A 161 4.85 -6.27 7.86
C ALA A 161 4.81 -5.54 6.50
N ALA A 162 5.74 -4.61 6.30
CA ALA A 162 5.83 -3.80 5.08
C ALA A 162 6.29 -4.63 3.88
N TYR A 163 5.75 -4.33 2.70
CA TYR A 163 6.17 -4.94 1.44
C TYR A 163 6.01 -3.95 0.27
N HIS A 164 6.63 -4.24 -0.83
CA HIS A 164 6.62 -3.43 -2.05
C HIS A 164 6.83 -4.31 -3.27
N SER A 165 6.53 -3.82 -4.46
CA SER A 165 6.60 -4.60 -5.70
C SER A 165 8.03 -5.10 -5.98
N SER A 166 9.00 -4.20 -6.21
CA SER A 166 10.39 -4.57 -6.45
C SER A 166 11.37 -3.58 -5.84
N SER A 167 12.50 -4.09 -5.35
CA SER A 167 13.48 -3.29 -4.61
C SER A 167 14.48 -2.55 -5.51
N GLY A 168 14.66 -3.02 -6.74
CA GLY A 168 15.75 -2.57 -7.63
C GLY A 168 17.12 -3.09 -7.20
N GLY A 169 17.18 -4.31 -6.62
CA GLY A 169 18.39 -5.00 -6.17
C GLY A 169 18.77 -4.79 -4.70
N ARG A 170 18.12 -3.85 -4.00
CA ARG A 170 18.34 -3.62 -2.56
C ARG A 170 17.13 -2.97 -1.89
N THR A 171 16.69 -3.54 -0.78
CA THR A 171 15.67 -2.90 0.06
C THR A 171 16.24 -1.71 0.82
N ALA A 172 15.37 -0.79 1.24
CA ALA A 172 15.69 0.28 2.17
C ALA A 172 15.40 -0.15 3.61
N SER A 173 16.10 0.43 4.58
CA SER A 173 15.70 0.32 5.98
C SER A 173 14.54 1.27 6.31
N ALA A 174 13.83 0.96 7.39
CA ALA A 174 12.78 1.86 7.92
C ALA A 174 13.35 3.24 8.32
N ALA A 175 14.58 3.29 8.81
CA ALA A 175 15.27 4.54 9.15
C ALA A 175 15.47 5.43 7.91
N GLU A 176 15.85 4.85 6.76
CA GLU A 176 16.05 5.60 5.52
C GLU A 176 14.77 6.20 4.96
N VAL A 177 13.64 5.52 5.09
CA VAL A 177 12.37 5.92 4.45
C VAL A 177 11.45 6.66 5.42
N TRP A 178 11.41 6.23 6.69
CA TRP A 178 10.47 6.76 7.68
C TRP A 178 11.13 7.50 8.84
N GLY A 179 12.48 7.65 8.81
CA GLY A 179 13.23 8.43 9.78
C GLY A 179 13.39 7.76 11.16
N ARG A 180 12.94 6.52 11.33
CA ARG A 180 13.07 5.76 12.58
C ARG A 180 13.52 4.32 12.32
N PRO A 181 14.49 3.80 13.08
CA PRO A 181 14.92 2.42 12.93
C PRO A 181 13.82 1.46 13.42
N VAL A 182 13.68 0.35 12.71
CA VAL A 182 12.84 -0.78 13.09
C VAL A 182 13.71 -2.04 12.96
N PRO A 183 13.94 -2.82 14.04
CA PRO A 183 14.98 -3.86 14.08
C PRO A 183 14.86 -4.94 12.98
N TYR A 184 13.65 -5.26 12.56
CA TYR A 184 13.37 -6.26 11.52
C TYR A 184 13.16 -5.66 10.12
N LEU A 185 13.33 -4.34 9.93
CA LEU A 185 13.19 -3.63 8.64
C LEU A 185 14.53 -2.98 8.24
N GLU A 186 15.56 -3.80 8.14
CA GLU A 186 16.90 -3.42 7.73
C GLU A 186 17.07 -3.51 6.21
N SER A 187 17.99 -2.69 5.65
CA SER A 187 18.35 -2.75 4.24
C SER A 187 19.11 -4.05 3.92
N ARG A 188 18.73 -4.72 2.83
CA ARG A 188 19.35 -5.95 2.35
C ARG A 188 19.45 -6.03 0.84
N ARG A 189 20.42 -6.77 0.33
CA ARG A 189 20.51 -7.12 -1.08
C ARG A 189 19.38 -8.07 -1.44
N VAL A 190 18.81 -7.88 -2.63
CA VAL A 190 17.79 -8.74 -3.23
C VAL A 190 18.28 -9.14 -4.61
N GLU A 191 18.27 -10.43 -4.89
CA GLU A 191 18.68 -11.00 -6.17
C GLU A 191 17.45 -11.55 -6.91
N GLY A 192 17.56 -11.79 -8.21
CA GLY A 192 16.53 -12.42 -9.02
C GLY A 192 15.33 -11.53 -9.39
N GLU A 193 15.45 -10.21 -9.24
CA GLU A 193 14.38 -9.28 -9.63
C GLU A 193 14.39 -8.88 -11.12
N GLU A 194 15.22 -9.52 -11.95
CA GLU A 194 15.43 -9.15 -13.36
C GLU A 194 14.17 -9.30 -14.20
N ASP A 195 13.27 -10.21 -13.82
CA ASP A 195 11.97 -10.42 -14.46
C ASP A 195 10.93 -9.35 -14.10
N SER A 196 11.23 -8.49 -13.13
CA SER A 196 10.31 -7.40 -12.76
C SER A 196 10.18 -6.38 -13.91
N PRO A 197 8.97 -5.99 -14.31
CA PRO A 197 8.76 -4.93 -15.29
C PRO A 197 9.29 -3.57 -14.83
N ASP A 198 9.64 -3.46 -13.54
CA ASP A 198 10.14 -2.25 -12.89
C ASP A 198 11.65 -2.30 -12.63
N THR A 199 12.35 -3.33 -13.14
CA THR A 199 13.82 -3.42 -13.08
C THR A 199 14.48 -2.21 -13.72
N TYR A 200 13.85 -1.66 -14.75
CA TYR A 200 14.23 -0.41 -15.38
C TYR A 200 12.97 0.38 -15.75
N TRP A 201 12.92 1.64 -15.31
CA TRP A 201 11.87 2.56 -15.75
C TRP A 201 12.45 3.93 -16.15
N ARG A 202 11.77 4.60 -17.06
CA ARG A 202 12.16 5.90 -17.58
C ARG A 202 10.92 6.78 -17.74
N VAL A 203 11.02 8.02 -17.29
CA VAL A 203 9.97 9.03 -17.48
C VAL A 203 10.59 10.39 -17.80
N ARG A 204 9.91 11.18 -18.61
CA ARG A 204 10.33 12.51 -19.01
C ARG A 204 9.37 13.57 -18.47
N PHE A 205 9.94 14.67 -17.99
CA PHE A 205 9.22 15.86 -17.58
C PHE A 205 9.80 17.07 -18.28
N THR A 206 8.93 17.98 -18.82
CA THR A 206 9.38 19.32 -19.15
C THR A 206 9.58 20.14 -17.87
N GLY A 207 10.41 21.17 -17.91
CA GLY A 207 10.59 22.05 -16.75
C GLY A 207 9.28 22.69 -16.28
N THR A 208 8.35 22.95 -17.21
CA THR A 208 7.03 23.51 -16.88
C THR A 208 6.12 22.49 -16.17
N THR A 209 6.09 21.23 -16.63
CA THR A 209 5.30 20.19 -15.97
C THR A 209 5.83 19.85 -14.59
N LEU A 210 7.15 19.84 -14.45
CA LEU A 210 7.81 19.60 -13.17
C LEU A 210 7.49 20.74 -12.16
N GLY A 211 7.61 22.02 -12.58
CA GLY A 211 7.28 23.13 -11.72
C GLY A 211 5.83 23.11 -11.23
N ARG A 212 4.87 22.87 -12.14
CA ARG A 212 3.45 22.76 -11.77
C ARG A 212 3.15 21.62 -10.79
N ALA A 213 3.81 20.48 -10.93
CA ALA A 213 3.62 19.36 -10.01
C ALA A 213 4.09 19.68 -8.59
N LEU A 214 4.99 20.64 -8.43
CA LEU A 214 5.55 21.05 -7.13
C LEU A 214 4.82 22.24 -6.48
N ASP A 215 3.98 22.96 -7.22
CA ASP A 215 3.18 24.09 -6.71
C ASP A 215 2.33 23.71 -5.47
N PRO A 216 1.66 22.54 -5.41
CA PRO A 216 0.91 22.14 -4.21
C PRO A 216 1.74 21.95 -2.95
N LEU A 217 3.06 21.75 -3.10
CA LEU A 217 4.01 21.67 -1.98
C LEU A 217 4.52 23.04 -1.53
N GLY A 218 4.02 24.13 -2.13
CA GLY A 218 4.47 25.49 -1.85
C GLY A 218 5.78 25.88 -2.55
N LEU A 219 6.27 25.05 -3.48
CA LEU A 219 7.48 25.30 -4.27
C LEU A 219 7.10 25.98 -5.60
N HIS A 220 6.90 27.29 -5.56
CA HIS A 220 6.53 28.10 -6.74
C HIS A 220 7.76 28.45 -7.59
N LEU A 221 8.33 27.46 -8.26
CA LEU A 221 9.59 27.57 -9.00
C LEU A 221 9.43 28.15 -10.41
N GLY A 222 8.18 28.25 -10.91
CA GLY A 222 7.93 28.54 -12.31
C GLY A 222 8.38 27.37 -13.20
N ARG A 223 9.05 27.64 -14.32
CA ARG A 223 9.65 26.59 -15.15
C ARG A 223 10.96 26.14 -14.50
N VAL A 224 11.06 24.86 -14.12
CA VAL A 224 12.31 24.26 -13.59
C VAL A 224 13.36 24.25 -14.70
N THR A 225 14.54 24.74 -14.38
CA THR A 225 15.69 24.87 -15.30
C THR A 225 16.84 23.96 -14.92
N GLU A 226 16.90 23.47 -13.67
CA GLU A 226 17.91 22.54 -13.20
C GLU A 226 17.32 21.62 -12.13
N VAL A 227 17.73 20.36 -12.13
CA VAL A 227 17.41 19.35 -11.11
C VAL A 227 18.71 18.66 -10.71
N ARG A 228 19.08 18.77 -9.44
CA ARG A 228 20.23 18.07 -8.86
C ARG A 228 19.78 17.06 -7.82
N VAL A 229 20.24 15.82 -7.98
CA VAL A 229 20.16 14.83 -6.92
C VAL A 229 21.23 15.19 -5.88
N GLY A 230 20.79 15.48 -4.65
CA GLY A 230 21.65 15.76 -3.52
C GLY A 230 22.10 14.48 -2.81
N ALA A 231 21.76 14.35 -1.54
CA ALA A 231 22.12 13.18 -0.75
C ALA A 231 21.40 11.91 -1.20
N ARG A 232 22.08 10.75 -1.02
CA ARG A 232 21.51 9.43 -1.16
C ARG A 232 21.59 8.65 0.16
N THR A 233 20.63 7.77 0.36
CA THR A 233 20.65 6.83 1.48
C THR A 233 21.68 5.72 1.25
N ALA A 234 21.95 4.89 2.28
CA ALA A 234 22.84 3.74 2.16
C ALA A 234 22.32 2.69 1.15
N SER A 235 21.01 2.62 0.92
CA SER A 235 20.41 1.78 -0.12
C SER A 235 20.49 2.39 -1.54
N GLY A 236 21.12 3.57 -1.70
CA GLY A 236 21.28 4.28 -2.97
C GLY A 236 20.09 5.15 -3.38
N ARG A 237 19.03 5.18 -2.59
CA ARG A 237 17.82 5.97 -2.88
C ARG A 237 18.07 7.46 -2.69
N VAL A 238 17.42 8.26 -3.51
CA VAL A 238 17.49 9.72 -3.43
C VAL A 238 16.86 10.18 -2.12
N GLN A 239 17.65 10.85 -1.29
CA GLN A 239 17.23 11.46 -0.04
C GLN A 239 16.80 12.89 -0.23
N SER A 240 17.56 13.69 -1.00
CA SER A 240 17.21 15.08 -1.31
C SER A 240 17.39 15.41 -2.78
N VAL A 241 16.59 16.37 -3.25
CA VAL A 241 16.64 16.93 -4.60
C VAL A 241 16.60 18.44 -4.50
N GLU A 242 17.59 19.10 -5.11
CA GLU A 242 17.63 20.53 -5.29
C GLU A 242 17.06 20.90 -6.65
N LEU A 243 16.24 21.93 -6.71
CA LEU A 243 15.61 22.42 -7.94
C LEU A 243 15.83 23.91 -8.09
N LEU A 244 16.22 24.33 -9.29
CA LEU A 244 16.26 25.71 -9.72
C LEU A 244 15.20 25.94 -10.79
N GLY A 245 14.45 27.00 -10.66
CA GLY A 245 13.44 27.41 -11.64
C GLY A 245 13.52 28.89 -11.96
N THR A 246 12.73 29.34 -12.92
CA THR A 246 12.70 30.74 -13.38
C THR A 246 12.17 31.70 -12.34
N ALA A 247 11.45 31.22 -11.32
CA ALA A 247 10.87 32.06 -10.26
C ALA A 247 11.49 31.81 -8.87
N GLY A 248 12.41 30.85 -8.73
CA GLY A 248 13.05 30.58 -7.44
C GLY A 248 13.81 29.25 -7.42
N ARG A 249 14.25 28.88 -6.22
CA ARG A 249 14.90 27.59 -5.93
C ARG A 249 14.24 26.92 -4.75
N GLY A 250 14.35 25.60 -4.68
CA GLY A 250 13.84 24.82 -3.57
C GLY A 250 14.57 23.49 -3.41
N GLU A 251 14.37 22.89 -2.27
CA GLU A 251 14.84 21.55 -1.94
C GLU A 251 13.68 20.75 -1.35
N LEU A 252 13.61 19.46 -1.66
CA LEU A 252 12.65 18.53 -1.06
C LEU A 252 13.25 17.13 -0.97
N ASP A 253 12.67 16.28 -0.14
CA ASP A 253 13.10 14.90 -0.07
C ASP A 253 12.60 14.09 -1.30
N GLY A 254 13.32 13.00 -1.63
CA GLY A 254 13.01 12.18 -2.81
C GLY A 254 11.62 11.54 -2.74
N ARG A 255 11.09 11.29 -1.54
CA ARG A 255 9.75 10.74 -1.34
C ARG A 255 8.69 11.79 -1.65
N ALA A 256 8.83 13.02 -1.16
CA ALA A 256 7.93 14.12 -1.48
C ALA A 256 7.91 14.42 -2.98
N LEU A 257 9.08 14.37 -3.65
CA LEU A 257 9.16 14.48 -5.10
C LEU A 257 8.38 13.36 -5.80
N ARG A 258 8.58 12.11 -5.37
CA ARG A 258 7.87 10.95 -5.92
C ARG A 258 6.35 11.06 -5.73
N GLU A 259 5.91 11.53 -4.58
CA GLU A 259 4.49 11.75 -4.27
C GLU A 259 3.88 12.84 -5.18
N ALA A 260 4.56 13.98 -5.31
CA ALA A 260 4.11 15.06 -6.18
C ALA A 260 4.04 14.69 -7.66
N LEU A 261 4.97 13.85 -8.13
CA LEU A 261 5.02 13.39 -9.52
C LEU A 261 4.15 12.16 -9.79
N GLY A 262 3.62 11.52 -8.74
CA GLY A 262 2.77 10.34 -8.81
C GLY A 262 3.56 9.03 -8.71
N HIS A 263 3.10 8.14 -7.81
CA HIS A 263 3.76 6.89 -7.45
C HIS A 263 3.88 5.88 -8.61
N ASN A 264 2.98 5.96 -9.60
CA ASN A 264 3.00 5.11 -10.80
C ASN A 264 3.84 5.71 -11.94
N VAL A 265 4.25 6.98 -11.82
CA VAL A 265 5.07 7.69 -12.78
C VAL A 265 6.54 7.62 -12.36
N VAL A 266 6.86 8.12 -11.16
CA VAL A 266 8.16 7.93 -10.50
C VAL A 266 8.01 6.74 -9.54
N ARG A 267 8.34 5.55 -10.04
CA ARG A 267 7.97 4.28 -9.38
C ARG A 267 8.69 4.01 -8.07
N SER A 268 9.88 4.55 -7.90
CA SER A 268 10.70 4.44 -6.67
C SER A 268 11.51 5.70 -6.45
N THR A 269 12.18 5.81 -5.31
CA THR A 269 13.19 6.83 -5.06
C THR A 269 14.61 6.40 -5.46
N LEU A 270 14.76 5.23 -6.09
CA LEU A 270 16.04 4.76 -6.66
C LEU A 270 16.12 5.21 -8.11
N PHE A 271 16.53 6.46 -8.33
CA PHE A 271 16.60 7.05 -9.67
C PHE A 271 17.80 7.99 -9.84
N GLU A 272 18.10 8.29 -11.11
CA GLU A 272 18.97 9.36 -11.58
C GLU A 272 18.14 10.35 -12.40
N VAL A 273 18.61 11.58 -12.48
CA VAL A 273 18.03 12.62 -13.33
C VAL A 273 19.08 13.04 -14.35
N ARG A 274 18.69 13.13 -15.62
CA ARG A 274 19.52 13.61 -16.73
C ARG A 274 18.79 14.73 -17.45
N GLU A 275 19.53 15.75 -17.82
CA GLU A 275 19.02 16.81 -18.69
C GLU A 275 18.76 16.27 -20.11
N SER A 276 17.79 16.86 -20.77
CA SER A 276 17.46 16.62 -22.17
C SER A 276 17.06 17.94 -22.84
N ASP A 277 17.01 17.99 -24.18
CA ASP A 277 16.76 19.21 -24.95
C ASP A 277 15.52 20.01 -24.52
N ASP A 278 14.50 19.30 -24.02
CA ASP A 278 13.19 19.86 -23.64
C ASP A 278 12.81 19.66 -22.15
N GLY A 279 13.76 19.23 -21.29
CA GLY A 279 13.52 19.05 -19.86
C GLY A 279 14.41 18.02 -19.20
N PHE A 280 13.80 17.10 -18.43
CA PHE A 280 14.51 16.15 -17.57
C PHE A 280 14.02 14.74 -17.79
N VAL A 281 14.95 13.80 -17.82
CA VAL A 281 14.69 12.36 -17.90
C VAL A 281 15.05 11.73 -16.57
N PHE A 282 14.06 11.16 -15.89
CA PHE A 282 14.27 10.33 -14.71
C PHE A 282 14.42 8.88 -15.16
N VAL A 283 15.47 8.24 -14.70
CA VAL A 283 15.78 6.83 -14.96
C VAL A 283 15.94 6.14 -13.63
N GLY A 284 15.21 5.08 -13.41
CA GLY A 284 15.23 4.41 -12.12
C GLY A 284 14.99 2.91 -12.19
N SER A 285 15.00 2.30 -11.02
CA SER A 285 14.81 0.86 -10.80
C SER A 285 13.94 0.63 -9.57
N GLY A 286 13.16 -0.45 -9.59
CA GLY A 286 12.26 -0.83 -8.51
C GLY A 286 10.95 -0.05 -8.48
N HIS A 287 9.98 -0.57 -7.72
CA HIS A 287 8.65 0.00 -7.55
C HIS A 287 8.17 -0.15 -6.10
N GLY A 288 7.82 0.96 -5.50
CA GLY A 288 7.35 1.07 -4.12
C GLY A 288 8.33 1.84 -3.22
N HIS A 289 8.07 1.77 -1.92
CA HIS A 289 8.91 2.45 -0.91
C HIS A 289 10.23 1.74 -0.61
N GLY A 290 10.35 0.46 -0.99
CA GLY A 290 11.58 -0.31 -0.86
C GLY A 290 11.81 -0.96 0.52
N VAL A 291 10.95 -0.78 1.52
CA VAL A 291 11.12 -1.33 2.89
C VAL A 291 10.43 -2.68 3.02
N GLY A 292 11.04 -3.62 3.77
CA GLY A 292 10.47 -4.95 4.03
C GLY A 292 10.59 -5.89 2.84
N MET A 293 9.56 -6.71 2.56
CA MET A 293 9.62 -7.72 1.51
C MET A 293 9.45 -7.13 0.11
N SER A 294 10.38 -7.44 -0.78
CA SER A 294 10.18 -7.28 -2.22
C SER A 294 9.36 -8.45 -2.74
N GLN A 295 8.22 -8.18 -3.38
CA GLN A 295 7.36 -9.22 -3.95
C GLN A 295 8.07 -9.98 -5.08
N TRP A 296 8.76 -9.28 -6.00
CA TRP A 296 9.55 -9.91 -7.06
C TRP A 296 10.75 -10.67 -6.50
N GLY A 297 11.42 -10.16 -5.45
CA GLY A 297 12.50 -10.89 -4.78
C GLY A 297 11.98 -12.15 -4.06
N ALA A 298 10.80 -12.10 -3.47
CA ALA A 298 10.16 -13.28 -2.89
C ALA A 298 9.81 -14.33 -3.95
N GLU A 299 9.30 -13.88 -5.11
CA GLU A 299 9.01 -14.77 -6.25
C GLU A 299 10.29 -15.43 -6.80
N ALA A 300 11.39 -14.69 -6.92
CA ALA A 300 12.67 -15.24 -7.33
C ALA A 300 13.14 -16.34 -6.35
N MET A 301 13.11 -16.05 -5.04
CA MET A 301 13.48 -17.03 -4.01
C MET A 301 12.60 -18.29 -4.06
N ALA A 302 11.29 -18.13 -4.27
CA ALA A 302 10.36 -19.25 -4.37
C ALA A 302 10.66 -20.13 -5.60
N ARG A 303 10.96 -19.52 -6.75
CA ARG A 303 11.38 -20.22 -7.98
C ARG A 303 12.70 -20.98 -7.81
N GLU A 304 13.58 -20.51 -6.94
CA GLU A 304 14.83 -21.16 -6.56
C GLU A 304 14.64 -22.25 -5.48
N GLY A 305 13.41 -22.49 -5.03
CA GLY A 305 13.03 -23.55 -4.11
C GLY A 305 12.93 -23.15 -2.64
N ALA A 306 12.98 -21.85 -2.31
CA ALA A 306 12.73 -21.40 -0.94
C ALA A 306 11.24 -21.55 -0.58
N ASP A 307 10.96 -22.08 0.60
CA ASP A 307 9.62 -22.06 1.16
C ASP A 307 9.27 -20.66 1.73
N TYR A 308 7.99 -20.43 2.00
CA TYR A 308 7.51 -19.14 2.50
C TYR A 308 8.13 -18.74 3.85
N ARG A 309 8.53 -19.70 4.69
CA ARG A 309 9.19 -19.43 5.97
C ARG A 309 10.60 -18.90 5.76
N GLN A 310 11.32 -19.48 4.81
CA GLN A 310 12.64 -19.01 4.40
C GLN A 310 12.58 -17.61 3.79
N ILE A 311 11.59 -17.36 2.93
CA ILE A 311 11.34 -16.04 2.33
C ILE A 311 11.09 -15.02 3.45
N LEU A 312 10.17 -15.29 4.35
CA LEU A 312 9.82 -14.39 5.46
C LEU A 312 11.03 -14.13 6.39
N ALA A 313 11.78 -15.18 6.75
CA ALA A 313 12.98 -15.04 7.57
C ALA A 313 14.07 -14.22 6.86
N ALA A 314 14.18 -14.34 5.54
CA ALA A 314 15.10 -13.54 4.75
C ALA A 314 14.74 -12.06 4.79
N PHE A 315 13.48 -11.66 4.68
CA PHE A 315 13.08 -10.25 4.64
C PHE A 315 12.84 -9.63 6.02
N PHE A 316 12.54 -10.42 7.05
CA PHE A 316 12.22 -9.94 8.41
C PHE A 316 13.07 -10.67 9.47
N PRO A 317 14.37 -10.39 9.54
CA PRO A 317 15.26 -11.05 10.49
C PRO A 317 14.86 -10.76 11.94
N GLY A 318 15.06 -11.74 12.81
CA GLY A 318 14.77 -11.61 14.24
C GLY A 318 13.27 -11.67 14.60
N THR A 319 12.40 -11.91 13.62
CA THR A 319 10.97 -12.17 13.87
C THR A 319 10.73 -13.67 14.06
N SER A 320 9.58 -14.01 14.64
CA SER A 320 9.11 -15.38 14.78
C SER A 320 7.77 -15.57 14.06
N LEU A 321 7.64 -16.68 13.33
CA LEU A 321 6.35 -17.11 12.79
C LEU A 321 5.56 -17.85 13.86
N ALA A 322 4.35 -17.41 14.15
CA ALA A 322 3.48 -18.00 15.14
C ALA A 322 2.02 -17.93 14.71
N ARG A 323 1.14 -18.70 15.32
CA ARG A 323 -0.30 -18.51 15.14
C ARG A 323 -0.80 -17.38 16.02
N ALA A 324 -1.57 -16.47 15.44
CA ALA A 324 -2.24 -15.43 16.20
C ALA A 324 -3.14 -16.08 17.26
N ALA A 325 -3.05 -15.62 18.53
CA ALA A 325 -3.98 -16.04 19.55
C ALA A 325 -5.40 -15.62 19.13
N GLU A 326 -6.36 -16.53 19.27
CA GLU A 326 -7.78 -16.21 19.12
C GLU A 326 -8.20 -15.27 20.27
N ARG A 327 -8.18 -13.95 20.03
CA ARG A 327 -8.70 -12.93 20.96
C ARG A 327 -9.89 -12.20 20.33
#